data_53fb15d8a1000a7ee11975646bbca95b
#
_entry.id   53fb15d8a1000a7ee11975646bbca95b
#
_cell.length_a   1.000
_cell.length_b   1.000
_cell.length_c   1.000
_cell.angle_alpha   90.00
_cell.angle_beta   90.00
_cell.angle_gamma   90.00
#
_symmetry.space_group_name_H-M   'P 1'
#
loop_
_entity.id
_entity.type
_entity.pdbx_description
1 polymer ?
#
loop_
_entity_poly.entity_id
_entity_poly.type
_entity_poly.pdbx_seq_one_letter_code
_entity_poly.pdbx_strand_id
1 'polypeptide(L)'
;MKPQPPPSALYASIRHWPLREPFVISRRVFTENIALEIVLQMGDACGRGESEPHEHDLRVTEAARDAASALDPQVWTHLDPERLNAVLPRSALRTALDCALWDLCAKRAGRRAWELLGLDLDPSMSVPVYETLSLDAPERMAAAAAAARDAPGLKLKLGHADGRDAERLEAVRAAAPGMMLTIDANEGWSPAALRRILPLAARLDVAFIEQPLPAGADEALAEMPRLVPFCADESCLDRSSLPALVGRYQSINVKLDKTGGLTEALHLIAAAGRAGLGHMVGCNGGSSLAQAPALLLTPGALMVDLGVHGLVEDRPHPLAWADHRLSLPAPDLWG
;
A
#
# COMPACT_ATOMS: atom_id res chain seq x y z
N MET A 1 34.95 -30.03 -16.57
CA MET A 1 34.61 -29.12 -15.47
C MET A 1 33.15 -28.72 -15.62
N LYS A 2 32.29 -28.92 -14.61
CA LYS A 2 30.99 -28.29 -14.62
C LYS A 2 31.20 -26.79 -14.53
N PRO A 3 30.50 -25.95 -15.31
CA PRO A 3 30.61 -24.50 -15.19
C PRO A 3 30.29 -24.11 -13.74
N GLN A 4 31.14 -23.28 -13.14
CA GLN A 4 30.82 -22.70 -11.84
C GLN A 4 29.50 -21.92 -11.98
N PRO A 5 28.58 -22.07 -11.02
CA PRO A 5 27.40 -21.26 -11.03
C PRO A 5 27.81 -19.78 -11.04
N PRO A 6 27.05 -18.91 -11.71
CA PRO A 6 27.34 -17.48 -11.74
C PRO A 6 27.38 -16.94 -10.29
N PRO A 7 28.22 -15.93 -10.02
CA PRO A 7 28.26 -15.33 -8.68
C PRO A 7 26.87 -14.83 -8.30
N SER A 8 26.45 -15.17 -7.10
CA SER A 8 25.18 -14.73 -6.52
C SER A 8 25.44 -13.98 -5.22
N ALA A 9 24.78 -12.84 -5.06
CA ALA A 9 24.92 -12.01 -3.88
C ALA A 9 23.56 -11.38 -3.50
N LEU A 10 23.34 -11.20 -2.20
CA LEU A 10 22.23 -10.44 -1.64
C LEU A 10 22.82 -9.26 -0.87
N TYR A 11 22.32 -8.07 -1.18
CA TYR A 11 22.64 -6.85 -0.45
C TYR A 11 21.37 -6.33 0.20
N ALA A 12 21.47 -5.98 1.48
CA ALA A 12 20.37 -5.40 2.25
C ALA A 12 20.81 -4.06 2.83
N SER A 13 20.00 -3.03 2.64
CA SER A 13 20.29 -1.69 3.15
C SER A 13 19.02 -1.00 3.65
N ILE A 14 19.17 -0.09 4.60
CA ILE A 14 18.08 0.79 5.05
C ILE A 14 18.13 2.06 4.23
N ARG A 15 16.96 2.49 3.76
CA ARG A 15 16.77 3.73 3.04
C ARG A 15 15.91 4.67 3.85
N HIS A 16 16.26 5.95 3.83
CA HIS A 16 15.53 7.05 4.42
C HIS A 16 15.03 7.96 3.31
N TRP A 17 13.72 8.15 3.26
CA TRP A 17 13.04 8.97 2.26
C TRP A 17 12.32 10.12 2.95
N PRO A 18 12.96 11.30 3.14
CA PRO A 18 12.33 12.47 3.76
C PRO A 18 11.09 12.93 3.01
N LEU A 19 10.06 13.30 3.76
CA LEU A 19 8.84 13.90 3.22
C LEU A 19 9.01 15.43 3.09
N ARG A 20 8.41 16.02 2.06
CA ARG A 20 8.40 17.49 1.85
C ARG A 20 7.64 18.20 2.95
N GLU A 21 6.56 17.59 3.40
CA GLU A 21 5.71 18.06 4.49
C GLU A 21 5.40 16.91 5.43
N PRO A 22 5.22 17.17 6.74
CA PRO A 22 4.79 16.15 7.68
C PRO A 22 3.45 15.55 7.26
N PHE A 23 3.36 14.21 7.23
CA PHE A 23 2.12 13.49 6.99
C PHE A 23 1.49 13.07 8.31
N VAL A 24 0.25 13.51 8.57
CA VAL A 24 -0.44 13.33 9.86
C VAL A 24 -1.64 12.40 9.69
N ILE A 25 -1.67 11.36 10.52
CA ILE A 25 -2.83 10.48 10.71
C ILE A 25 -3.34 10.58 12.16
N SER A 26 -4.45 9.90 12.47
CA SER A 26 -5.06 9.93 13.82
C SER A 26 -4.08 9.65 14.97
N ARG A 27 -3.05 8.83 14.75
CA ARG A 27 -2.16 8.28 15.78
C ARG A 27 -0.69 8.70 15.65
N ARG A 28 -0.28 9.28 14.52
CA ARG A 28 1.14 9.46 14.20
C ARG A 28 1.37 10.64 13.25
N VAL A 29 2.57 11.19 13.35
CA VAL A 29 3.14 12.14 12.39
C VAL A 29 4.36 11.50 11.75
N PHE A 30 4.43 11.51 10.43
CA PHE A 30 5.56 11.02 9.65
C PHE A 30 6.29 12.21 9.04
N THR A 31 7.62 12.19 9.11
CA THR A 31 8.51 13.17 8.46
C THR A 31 9.44 12.51 7.44
N GLU A 32 9.52 11.20 7.46
CA GLU A 32 10.26 10.37 6.52
C GLU A 32 9.64 8.98 6.43
N ASN A 33 9.91 8.27 5.34
CA ASN A 33 9.68 6.84 5.20
C ASN A 33 11.00 6.10 5.41
N ILE A 34 10.99 4.99 6.17
CA ILE A 34 12.18 4.18 6.44
C ILE A 34 11.95 2.78 5.90
N ALA A 35 12.69 2.43 4.86
CA ALA A 35 12.47 1.21 4.10
C ALA A 35 13.70 0.28 4.10
N LEU A 36 13.43 -1.03 4.04
CA LEU A 36 14.42 -2.05 3.72
C LEU A 36 14.51 -2.18 2.20
N GLU A 37 15.69 -1.99 1.63
CA GLU A 37 15.99 -2.35 0.24
C GLU A 37 16.78 -3.64 0.18
N ILE A 38 16.35 -4.56 -0.70
CA ILE A 38 17.08 -5.78 -1.06
C ILE A 38 17.46 -5.72 -2.54
N VAL A 39 18.73 -6.05 -2.81
CA VAL A 39 19.27 -6.22 -4.15
C VAL A 39 19.79 -7.65 -4.28
N LEU A 40 19.24 -8.40 -5.24
CA LEU A 40 19.67 -9.74 -5.60
C LEU A 40 20.49 -9.67 -6.87
N GLN A 41 21.74 -10.16 -6.83
CA GLN A 41 22.59 -10.30 -8.01
C GLN A 41 22.71 -11.78 -8.38
N MET A 42 22.46 -12.13 -9.64
CA MET A 42 22.66 -13.49 -10.14
C MET A 42 23.22 -13.43 -11.57
N GLY A 43 24.53 -13.64 -11.70
CA GLY A 43 25.28 -13.36 -12.94
C GLY A 43 25.16 -11.86 -13.28
N ASP A 44 24.74 -11.56 -14.51
CA ASP A 44 24.56 -10.18 -14.98
C ASP A 44 23.16 -9.61 -14.63
N ALA A 45 22.25 -10.44 -14.14
CA ALA A 45 20.92 -9.99 -13.77
C ALA A 45 20.86 -9.50 -12.32
N CYS A 46 20.12 -8.42 -12.11
CA CYS A 46 19.92 -7.79 -10.81
C CYS A 46 18.43 -7.55 -10.56
N GLY A 47 17.91 -8.11 -9.46
CA GLY A 47 16.54 -7.86 -8.99
C GLY A 47 16.53 -6.99 -7.74
N ARG A 48 15.57 -6.07 -7.66
CA ARG A 48 15.44 -5.11 -6.55
C ARG A 48 14.04 -5.15 -5.95
N GLY A 49 13.97 -4.99 -4.65
CA GLY A 49 12.70 -4.83 -3.92
C GLY A 49 12.89 -3.95 -2.70
N GLU A 50 11.85 -3.25 -2.33
CA GLU A 50 11.84 -2.36 -1.18
C GLU A 50 10.57 -2.59 -0.37
N SER A 51 10.66 -2.45 0.96
CA SER A 51 9.54 -2.56 1.88
C SER A 51 9.66 -1.54 2.99
N GLU A 52 8.60 -0.78 3.23
CA GLU A 52 8.44 -0.03 4.47
C GLU A 52 7.62 -0.87 5.45
N PRO A 53 8.18 -1.27 6.62
CA PRO A 53 7.48 -2.11 7.57
C PRO A 53 6.13 -1.52 7.98
N HIS A 54 5.12 -2.37 8.09
CA HIS A 54 3.78 -1.96 8.54
C HIS A 54 3.79 -1.28 9.93
N GLU A 55 4.71 -1.65 10.76
CA GLU A 55 4.93 -1.09 12.09
C GLU A 55 5.51 0.32 12.05
N HIS A 56 6.08 0.74 10.92
CA HIS A 56 6.82 2.02 10.77
C HIS A 56 7.85 2.23 11.89
N ASP A 57 8.61 1.20 12.23
CA ASP A 57 9.61 1.19 13.29
C ASP A 57 10.99 0.85 12.71
N LEU A 58 11.95 1.76 12.91
CA LEU A 58 13.34 1.56 12.46
C LEU A 58 13.93 0.23 12.96
N ARG A 59 13.63 -0.17 14.19
CA ARG A 59 14.15 -1.43 14.76
C ARG A 59 13.64 -2.66 14.02
N VAL A 60 12.39 -2.62 13.50
CA VAL A 60 11.83 -3.68 12.65
C VAL A 60 12.58 -3.72 11.32
N THR A 61 12.89 -2.55 10.75
CA THR A 61 13.67 -2.45 9.50
C THR A 61 15.11 -2.95 9.70
N GLU A 62 15.75 -2.60 10.82
CA GLU A 62 17.09 -3.07 11.19
C GLU A 62 17.13 -4.59 11.37
N ALA A 63 16.19 -5.15 12.11
CA ALA A 63 16.07 -6.59 12.31
C ALA A 63 15.84 -7.34 10.98
N ALA A 64 15.03 -6.78 10.08
CA ALA A 64 14.79 -7.34 8.75
C ALA A 64 16.04 -7.29 7.86
N ARG A 65 16.83 -6.19 7.91
CA ARG A 65 18.13 -6.07 7.22
C ARG A 65 19.13 -7.10 7.74
N ASP A 66 19.23 -7.27 9.04
CA ASP A 66 20.18 -8.21 9.66
C ASP A 66 19.80 -9.65 9.31
N ALA A 67 18.51 -9.98 9.34
CA ALA A 67 18.00 -11.27 8.91
C ALA A 67 18.27 -11.53 7.42
N ALA A 68 18.10 -10.50 6.55
CA ALA A 68 18.45 -10.61 5.12
C ALA A 68 19.93 -10.90 4.92
N SER A 69 20.81 -10.18 5.65
CA SER A 69 22.25 -10.33 5.57
C SER A 69 22.75 -11.70 6.06
N ALA A 70 21.97 -12.36 6.90
CA ALA A 70 22.27 -13.70 7.42
C ALA A 70 21.73 -14.84 6.53
N LEU A 71 20.96 -14.54 5.47
CA LEU A 71 20.43 -15.57 4.57
C LEU A 71 21.54 -16.22 3.77
N ASP A 72 21.62 -17.56 3.88
CA ASP A 72 22.54 -18.36 3.06
C ASP A 72 22.21 -18.20 1.56
N PRO A 73 23.17 -17.83 0.70
CA PRO A 73 22.98 -17.81 -0.75
C PRO A 73 22.42 -19.10 -1.32
N GLN A 74 22.76 -20.26 -0.75
CA GLN A 74 22.21 -21.55 -1.19
C GLN A 74 20.70 -21.68 -0.94
N VAL A 75 20.15 -20.90 0.00
CA VAL A 75 18.72 -20.91 0.29
C VAL A 75 17.97 -20.05 -0.72
N TRP A 76 18.32 -18.75 -0.86
CA TRP A 76 17.52 -17.83 -1.66
C TRP A 76 17.73 -17.99 -3.18
N THR A 77 18.87 -18.50 -3.65
CA THR A 77 19.13 -18.74 -5.09
C THR A 77 18.26 -19.84 -5.70
N HIS A 78 17.64 -20.67 -4.88
CA HIS A 78 16.73 -21.73 -5.28
C HIS A 78 15.26 -21.42 -4.97
N LEU A 79 14.96 -20.22 -4.45
CA LEU A 79 13.59 -19.79 -4.20
C LEU A 79 13.02 -19.15 -5.47
N ASP A 80 11.79 -19.52 -5.78
CA ASP A 80 10.88 -18.71 -6.57
C ASP A 80 9.92 -17.96 -5.61
N PRO A 81 9.18 -16.94 -6.09
CA PRO A 81 8.29 -16.16 -5.23
C PRO A 81 7.23 -17.00 -4.50
N GLU A 82 6.66 -18.02 -5.15
CA GLU A 82 5.67 -18.91 -4.52
C GLU A 82 6.28 -19.72 -3.37
N ARG A 83 7.46 -20.28 -3.61
CA ARG A 83 8.17 -21.04 -2.59
C ARG A 83 8.61 -20.15 -1.43
N LEU A 84 9.08 -18.91 -1.73
CA LEU A 84 9.39 -17.92 -0.71
C LEU A 84 8.17 -17.64 0.17
N ASN A 85 7.01 -17.40 -0.44
CA ASN A 85 5.75 -17.13 0.27
C ASN A 85 5.35 -18.30 1.19
N ALA A 86 5.67 -19.54 0.81
CA ALA A 86 5.37 -20.73 1.60
C ALA A 86 6.31 -20.96 2.80
N VAL A 87 7.59 -20.52 2.69
CA VAL A 87 8.63 -20.88 3.69
C VAL A 87 8.99 -19.74 4.64
N LEU A 88 8.86 -18.47 4.23
CA LEU A 88 9.14 -17.33 5.09
C LEU A 88 7.86 -16.73 5.68
N PRO A 89 7.86 -16.39 6.97
CA PRO A 89 6.75 -15.69 7.58
C PRO A 89 6.61 -14.29 6.99
N ARG A 90 5.39 -13.75 7.03
CA ARG A 90 5.10 -12.37 6.65
C ARG A 90 5.97 -11.40 7.44
N SER A 91 6.69 -10.53 6.73
CA SER A 91 7.63 -9.55 7.29
C SER A 91 8.12 -8.59 6.21
N ALA A 92 8.75 -7.48 6.60
CA ALA A 92 9.44 -6.57 5.68
C ALA A 92 10.51 -7.28 4.85
N LEU A 93 11.23 -8.23 5.46
CA LEU A 93 12.20 -9.07 4.73
C LEU A 93 11.51 -9.84 3.60
N ARG A 94 10.41 -10.53 3.89
CA ARG A 94 9.69 -11.30 2.86
C ARG A 94 9.17 -10.38 1.76
N THR A 95 8.61 -9.22 2.11
CA THR A 95 8.10 -8.25 1.12
C THR A 95 9.20 -7.81 0.16
N ALA A 96 10.32 -7.29 0.69
CA ALA A 96 11.41 -6.81 -0.15
C ALA A 96 12.04 -7.94 -0.98
N LEU A 97 12.18 -9.14 -0.41
CA LEU A 97 12.75 -10.29 -1.10
C LEU A 97 11.83 -10.85 -2.19
N ASP A 98 10.51 -10.93 -1.94
CA ASP A 98 9.50 -11.35 -2.93
C ASP A 98 9.51 -10.41 -4.14
N CYS A 99 9.46 -9.10 -3.89
CA CYS A 99 9.50 -8.10 -4.96
C CYS A 99 10.84 -8.15 -5.73
N ALA A 100 11.97 -8.38 -5.03
CA ALA A 100 13.27 -8.52 -5.68
C ALA A 100 13.37 -9.80 -6.52
N LEU A 101 12.77 -10.89 -6.09
CA LEU A 101 12.73 -12.15 -6.87
C LEU A 101 11.88 -11.99 -8.14
N TRP A 102 10.73 -11.32 -8.07
CA TRP A 102 9.93 -11.04 -9.25
C TRP A 102 10.68 -10.19 -10.26
N ASP A 103 11.36 -9.13 -9.80
CA ASP A 103 12.21 -8.29 -10.66
C ASP A 103 13.37 -9.09 -11.29
N LEU A 104 14.03 -9.95 -10.49
CA LEU A 104 15.10 -10.81 -10.98
C LEU A 104 14.59 -11.82 -12.01
N CYS A 105 13.46 -12.46 -11.76
CA CYS A 105 12.84 -13.41 -12.69
C CYS A 105 12.47 -12.74 -14.01
N ALA A 106 11.89 -11.55 -13.97
CA ALA A 106 11.53 -10.77 -15.15
C ALA A 106 12.77 -10.43 -16.00
N LYS A 107 13.81 -9.87 -15.39
CA LYS A 107 15.06 -9.51 -16.06
C LYS A 107 15.79 -10.72 -16.65
N ARG A 108 15.83 -11.84 -15.93
CA ARG A 108 16.42 -13.08 -16.45
C ARG A 108 15.66 -13.70 -17.62
N ALA A 109 14.35 -13.54 -17.61
CA ALA A 109 13.48 -14.01 -18.69
C ALA A 109 13.42 -13.03 -19.89
N GLY A 110 13.93 -11.81 -19.75
CA GLY A 110 13.78 -10.75 -20.75
C GLY A 110 12.32 -10.37 -20.99
N ARG A 111 11.48 -10.48 -19.96
CA ARG A 111 10.04 -10.23 -19.98
C ARG A 111 9.66 -9.32 -18.81
N ARG A 112 8.48 -8.71 -18.91
CA ARG A 112 7.95 -7.91 -17.80
C ARG A 112 7.34 -8.83 -16.72
N ALA A 113 7.38 -8.38 -15.45
CA ALA A 113 6.83 -9.17 -14.35
C ALA A 113 5.33 -9.51 -14.55
N TRP A 114 4.54 -8.58 -15.07
CA TRP A 114 3.12 -8.83 -15.36
C TRP A 114 2.90 -9.89 -16.43
N GLU A 115 3.79 -10.01 -17.43
CA GLU A 115 3.73 -11.06 -18.45
C GLU A 115 4.06 -12.44 -17.84
N LEU A 116 4.99 -12.50 -16.88
CA LEU A 116 5.30 -13.75 -16.16
C LEU A 116 4.13 -14.18 -15.28
N LEU A 117 3.40 -13.22 -14.71
CA LEU A 117 2.19 -13.44 -13.92
C LEU A 117 0.96 -13.78 -14.79
N GLY A 118 1.05 -13.66 -16.11
CA GLY A 118 -0.08 -13.84 -17.01
C GLY A 118 -1.14 -12.75 -16.90
N LEU A 119 -0.76 -11.56 -16.44
CA LEU A 119 -1.63 -10.39 -16.39
C LEU A 119 -1.65 -9.70 -17.76
N ASP A 120 -2.85 -9.51 -18.30
CA ASP A 120 -3.06 -8.78 -19.57
C ASP A 120 -3.11 -7.27 -19.29
N LEU A 121 -1.92 -6.66 -19.20
CA LEU A 121 -1.77 -5.22 -18.97
C LEU A 121 -1.23 -4.54 -20.23
N ASP A 122 -1.86 -3.43 -20.62
CA ASP A 122 -1.33 -2.56 -21.67
C ASP A 122 -0.08 -1.84 -21.12
N PRO A 123 1.12 -1.98 -21.72
CA PRO A 123 2.32 -1.30 -21.30
C PRO A 123 2.19 0.25 -21.24
N SER A 124 1.26 0.83 -22.00
CA SER A 124 0.98 2.27 -22.00
C SER A 124 -0.03 2.71 -20.95
N MET A 125 -0.59 1.77 -20.17
CA MET A 125 -1.59 2.12 -19.17
C MET A 125 -1.03 3.03 -18.09
N SER A 126 -1.86 3.94 -17.63
CA SER A 126 -1.62 4.72 -16.43
C SER A 126 -2.83 4.63 -15.51
N VAL A 127 -2.57 4.63 -14.22
CA VAL A 127 -3.56 4.40 -13.17
C VAL A 127 -3.87 5.71 -12.47
N PRO A 128 -5.15 6.12 -12.34
CA PRO A 128 -5.51 7.30 -11.57
C PRO A 128 -5.22 7.05 -10.08
N VAL A 129 -4.59 8.02 -9.43
CA VAL A 129 -4.22 7.97 -8.03
C VAL A 129 -4.94 9.08 -7.27
N TYR A 130 -5.55 8.73 -6.17
CA TYR A 130 -6.29 9.64 -5.31
C TYR A 130 -5.36 10.49 -4.48
N GLU A 131 -5.74 11.74 -4.22
CA GLU A 131 -4.99 12.62 -3.34
C GLU A 131 -5.36 12.38 -1.89
N THR A 132 -4.37 12.09 -1.04
CA THR A 132 -4.59 11.88 0.39
C THR A 132 -4.37 13.18 1.15
N LEU A 133 -5.42 13.67 1.80
CA LEU A 133 -5.39 14.85 2.65
C LEU A 133 -4.98 14.45 4.07
N SER A 134 -3.83 14.96 4.50
CA SER A 134 -3.33 14.84 5.87
C SER A 134 -4.34 15.40 6.88
N LEU A 135 -4.39 14.81 8.06
CA LEU A 135 -5.24 15.28 9.14
C LEU A 135 -4.78 16.67 9.63
N ASP A 136 -5.68 17.64 9.58
CA ASP A 136 -5.40 19.03 9.99
C ASP A 136 -6.69 19.75 10.47
N ALA A 137 -6.60 21.06 10.72
CA ALA A 137 -7.78 21.92 10.97
C ALA A 137 -8.72 21.90 9.75
N PRO A 138 -10.06 21.99 9.94
CA PRO A 138 -11.03 21.95 8.85
C PRO A 138 -10.73 22.93 7.72
N GLU A 139 -10.28 24.13 8.04
CA GLU A 139 -9.98 25.20 7.09
C GLU A 139 -8.78 24.84 6.21
N ARG A 140 -7.76 24.19 6.78
CA ARG A 140 -6.58 23.76 6.04
C ARG A 140 -6.88 22.55 5.17
N MET A 141 -7.66 21.59 5.67
CA MET A 141 -8.13 20.46 4.86
C MET A 141 -9.01 20.93 3.69
N ALA A 142 -9.87 21.92 3.90
CA ALA A 142 -10.66 22.53 2.82
C ALA A 142 -9.78 23.21 1.78
N ALA A 143 -8.75 23.95 2.21
CA ALA A 143 -7.79 24.58 1.29
C ALA A 143 -7.01 23.55 0.46
N ALA A 144 -6.57 22.45 1.10
CA ALA A 144 -5.91 21.33 0.42
C ALA A 144 -6.85 20.65 -0.59
N ALA A 145 -8.12 20.42 -0.21
CA ALA A 145 -9.13 19.87 -1.12
C ALA A 145 -9.37 20.75 -2.35
N ALA A 146 -9.45 22.06 -2.15
CA ALA A 146 -9.60 23.03 -3.25
C ALA A 146 -8.37 23.06 -4.19
N ALA A 147 -7.17 22.86 -3.64
CA ALA A 147 -5.94 22.76 -4.43
C ALA A 147 -5.87 21.47 -5.26
N ALA A 148 -6.44 20.37 -4.74
CA ALA A 148 -6.44 19.04 -5.37
C ALA A 148 -7.66 18.77 -6.27
N ARG A 149 -8.36 19.81 -6.75
CA ARG A 149 -9.62 19.69 -7.53
C ARG A 149 -9.49 18.88 -8.83
N ASP A 150 -8.27 18.72 -9.36
CA ASP A 150 -8.01 18.01 -10.61
C ASP A 150 -7.69 16.50 -10.34
N ALA A 151 -7.60 16.11 -9.07
CA ALA A 151 -7.44 14.70 -8.68
C ALA A 151 -8.72 13.88 -8.99
N PRO A 152 -8.59 12.56 -9.22
CA PRO A 152 -9.74 11.69 -9.46
C PRO A 152 -10.66 11.56 -8.23
N GLY A 153 -10.16 11.88 -7.05
CA GLY A 153 -10.86 11.87 -5.78
C GLY A 153 -9.93 12.15 -4.61
N LEU A 154 -10.52 12.28 -3.43
CA LEU A 154 -9.80 12.62 -2.20
C LEU A 154 -9.98 11.51 -1.15
N LYS A 155 -8.88 11.15 -0.50
CA LYS A 155 -8.87 10.33 0.71
C LYS A 155 -8.59 11.24 1.92
N LEU A 156 -9.51 11.29 2.87
CA LEU A 156 -9.43 12.16 4.03
C LEU A 156 -8.93 11.39 5.24
N LYS A 157 -7.82 11.81 5.85
CA LYS A 157 -7.40 11.31 7.15
C LYS A 157 -8.26 11.96 8.24
N LEU A 158 -9.01 11.14 8.99
CA LEU A 158 -9.87 11.52 10.12
C LEU A 158 -9.53 10.65 11.34
N GLY A 159 -10.40 10.61 12.34
CA GLY A 159 -10.23 9.78 13.55
C GLY A 159 -9.50 10.48 14.69
N HIS A 160 -9.35 11.81 14.64
CA HIS A 160 -8.70 12.53 15.73
C HIS A 160 -9.59 12.67 16.96
N ALA A 161 -8.96 12.64 18.13
CA ALA A 161 -9.67 12.67 19.42
C ALA A 161 -10.29 14.05 19.78
N ASP A 162 -10.08 15.09 18.95
CA ASP A 162 -10.63 16.44 19.19
C ASP A 162 -12.13 16.56 18.89
N GLY A 163 -12.74 15.53 18.29
CA GLY A 163 -14.17 15.49 17.98
C GLY A 163 -14.62 16.36 16.80
N ARG A 164 -13.68 16.94 16.02
CA ARG A 164 -13.97 17.86 14.92
C ARG A 164 -14.07 17.19 13.53
N ASP A 165 -14.14 15.87 13.45
CA ASP A 165 -14.16 15.16 12.16
C ASP A 165 -15.37 15.51 11.28
N ALA A 166 -16.53 15.81 11.91
CA ALA A 166 -17.70 16.28 11.18
C ALA A 166 -17.45 17.64 10.50
N GLU A 167 -16.80 18.57 11.21
CA GLU A 167 -16.44 19.90 10.67
C GLU A 167 -15.44 19.75 9.50
N ARG A 168 -14.44 18.86 9.65
CA ARG A 168 -13.47 18.55 8.59
C ARG A 168 -14.16 18.03 7.34
N LEU A 169 -15.03 17.05 7.49
CA LEU A 169 -15.75 16.43 6.38
C LEU A 169 -16.66 17.42 5.65
N GLU A 170 -17.41 18.25 6.39
CA GLU A 170 -18.27 19.30 5.82
C GLU A 170 -17.45 20.37 5.08
N ALA A 171 -16.34 20.82 5.67
CA ALA A 171 -15.46 21.81 5.08
C ALA A 171 -14.82 21.31 3.77
N VAL A 172 -14.34 20.07 3.76
CA VAL A 172 -13.76 19.44 2.54
C VAL A 172 -14.84 19.27 1.47
N ARG A 173 -16.03 18.77 1.79
CA ARG A 173 -17.11 18.62 0.81
C ARG A 173 -17.54 19.96 0.21
N ALA A 174 -17.58 21.01 1.03
CA ALA A 174 -17.91 22.37 0.55
C ALA A 174 -16.83 22.91 -0.41
N ALA A 175 -15.57 22.62 -0.15
CA ALA A 175 -14.42 23.04 -0.97
C ALA A 175 -14.24 22.21 -2.26
N ALA A 176 -14.69 20.94 -2.25
CA ALA A 176 -14.58 20.01 -3.36
C ALA A 176 -15.94 19.36 -3.69
N PRO A 177 -16.94 20.16 -4.16
CA PRO A 177 -18.27 19.65 -4.47
C PRO A 177 -18.21 18.68 -5.66
N GLY A 178 -18.85 17.50 -5.51
CA GLY A 178 -18.91 16.49 -6.57
C GLY A 178 -17.67 15.61 -6.74
N MET A 179 -16.58 15.87 -6.01
CA MET A 179 -15.44 14.94 -6.00
C MET A 179 -15.79 13.66 -5.23
N MET A 180 -15.23 12.54 -5.68
CA MET A 180 -15.26 11.30 -4.91
C MET A 180 -14.50 11.48 -3.61
N LEU A 181 -15.15 11.22 -2.47
CA LEU A 181 -14.52 11.28 -1.15
C LEU A 181 -14.49 9.91 -0.51
N THR A 182 -13.38 9.58 0.09
CA THR A 182 -13.22 8.45 1.00
C THR A 182 -12.66 8.93 2.33
N ILE A 183 -12.90 8.18 3.38
CA ILE A 183 -12.39 8.49 4.72
C ILE A 183 -11.47 7.35 5.14
N ASP A 184 -10.33 7.70 5.74
CA ASP A 184 -9.50 6.77 6.48
C ASP A 184 -9.37 7.26 7.93
N ALA A 185 -9.98 6.53 8.84
CA ALA A 185 -9.95 6.86 10.26
C ALA A 185 -8.75 6.28 10.99
N ASN A 186 -7.96 5.40 10.35
CA ASN A 186 -6.80 4.73 10.92
C ASN A 186 -7.05 4.26 12.37
N GLU A 187 -8.13 3.49 12.57
CA GLU A 187 -8.53 2.95 13.87
C GLU A 187 -8.95 4.01 14.93
N GLY A 188 -9.11 5.28 14.53
CA GLY A 188 -9.26 6.40 15.47
C GLY A 188 -10.65 6.53 16.10
N TRP A 189 -11.68 5.79 15.64
CA TRP A 189 -13.02 5.93 16.18
C TRP A 189 -13.41 4.81 17.15
N SER A 190 -14.27 5.17 18.11
CA SER A 190 -15.06 4.21 18.86
C SER A 190 -16.35 3.85 18.09
N PRO A 191 -17.03 2.73 18.42
CA PRO A 191 -18.32 2.41 17.85
C PRO A 191 -19.36 3.53 17.99
N ALA A 192 -19.33 4.28 19.11
CA ALA A 192 -20.22 5.42 19.35
C ALA A 192 -19.86 6.62 18.45
N ALA A 193 -18.57 6.89 18.23
CA ALA A 193 -18.14 7.95 17.32
C ALA A 193 -18.52 7.61 15.87
N LEU A 194 -18.30 6.38 15.44
CA LEU A 194 -18.69 5.89 14.12
C LEU A 194 -20.22 6.04 13.89
N ARG A 195 -21.05 5.61 14.84
CA ARG A 195 -22.52 5.78 14.74
C ARG A 195 -22.95 7.23 14.57
N ARG A 196 -22.24 8.19 15.18
CA ARG A 196 -22.54 9.63 15.03
C ARG A 196 -22.16 10.18 13.67
N ILE A 197 -21.04 9.75 13.10
CA ILE A 197 -20.55 10.32 11.83
C ILE A 197 -21.17 9.66 10.59
N LEU A 198 -21.59 8.40 10.67
CA LEU A 198 -22.15 7.64 9.54
C LEU A 198 -23.29 8.37 8.79
N PRO A 199 -24.31 8.97 9.46
CA PRO A 199 -25.38 9.69 8.76
C PRO A 199 -24.85 10.92 7.99
N LEU A 200 -23.85 11.60 8.53
CA LEU A 200 -23.19 12.72 7.87
C LEU A 200 -22.39 12.25 6.65
N ALA A 201 -21.59 11.20 6.81
CA ALA A 201 -20.81 10.63 5.72
C ALA A 201 -21.70 10.18 4.55
N ALA A 202 -22.84 9.54 4.84
CA ALA A 202 -23.83 9.17 3.83
C ALA A 202 -24.44 10.38 3.14
N ARG A 203 -24.85 11.42 3.90
CA ARG A 203 -25.41 12.66 3.34
C ARG A 203 -24.42 13.40 2.45
N LEU A 204 -23.13 13.32 2.78
CA LEU A 204 -22.06 13.96 2.03
C LEU A 204 -21.45 13.03 0.95
N ASP A 205 -22.14 11.95 0.61
CA ASP A 205 -21.76 11.01 -0.47
C ASP A 205 -20.31 10.51 -0.35
N VAL A 206 -19.95 10.03 0.86
CA VAL A 206 -18.67 9.34 1.09
C VAL A 206 -18.75 7.94 0.49
N ALA A 207 -17.84 7.60 -0.39
CA ALA A 207 -17.86 6.34 -1.12
C ALA A 207 -17.60 5.12 -0.22
N PHE A 208 -16.65 5.23 0.70
CA PHE A 208 -16.41 4.24 1.75
C PHE A 208 -15.57 4.83 2.90
N ILE A 209 -15.58 4.12 4.03
CA ILE A 209 -14.80 4.45 5.23
C ILE A 209 -13.78 3.32 5.46
N GLU A 210 -12.50 3.66 5.44
CA GLU A 210 -11.39 2.75 5.70
C GLU A 210 -11.08 2.71 7.20
N GLN A 211 -10.88 1.52 7.72
CA GLN A 211 -10.51 1.13 9.09
C GLN A 211 -11.07 2.05 10.17
N PRO A 212 -12.39 2.10 10.36
CA PRO A 212 -13.00 3.01 11.33
C PRO A 212 -12.70 2.65 12.78
N LEU A 213 -12.59 1.35 13.10
CA LEU A 213 -12.38 0.83 14.45
C LEU A 213 -11.03 0.09 14.56
N PRO A 214 -10.47 -0.03 15.78
CA PRO A 214 -9.22 -0.76 16.00
C PRO A 214 -9.28 -2.21 15.51
N ALA A 215 -8.21 -2.64 14.83
CA ALA A 215 -8.05 -4.03 14.40
C ALA A 215 -8.11 -4.98 15.61
N GLY A 216 -8.85 -6.09 15.47
CA GLY A 216 -9.10 -7.03 16.57
C GLY A 216 -10.12 -6.55 17.61
N ALA A 217 -10.74 -5.36 17.42
CA ALA A 217 -11.84 -4.83 18.23
C ALA A 217 -12.91 -4.17 17.33
N ASP A 218 -13.08 -4.70 16.12
CA ASP A 218 -13.97 -4.15 15.08
C ASP A 218 -15.26 -4.98 14.86
N GLU A 219 -15.57 -5.92 15.76
CA GLU A 219 -16.76 -6.77 15.69
C GLU A 219 -18.06 -5.97 15.59
N ALA A 220 -18.09 -4.80 16.23
CA ALA A 220 -19.25 -3.92 16.21
C ALA A 220 -19.66 -3.46 14.80
N LEU A 221 -18.76 -3.56 13.80
CA LEU A 221 -19.08 -3.25 12.41
C LEU A 221 -20.15 -4.17 11.82
N ALA A 222 -20.26 -5.42 12.30
CA ALA A 222 -21.30 -6.34 11.84
C ALA A 222 -22.73 -5.82 12.11
N GLU A 223 -22.91 -5.03 13.18
CA GLU A 223 -24.17 -4.47 13.61
C GLU A 223 -24.39 -2.99 13.21
N MET A 224 -23.40 -2.39 12.53
CA MET A 224 -23.53 -1.00 12.08
C MET A 224 -24.50 -0.87 10.91
N PRO A 225 -25.29 0.22 10.86
CA PRO A 225 -26.08 0.54 9.67
C PRO A 225 -25.17 0.64 8.43
N ARG A 226 -25.56 -0.02 7.35
CA ARG A 226 -24.80 -0.03 6.07
C ARG A 226 -25.09 1.23 5.24
N LEU A 227 -24.94 2.41 5.84
CA LEU A 227 -25.15 3.69 5.17
C LEU A 227 -24.00 4.05 4.24
N VAL A 228 -22.77 3.64 4.62
CA VAL A 228 -21.53 3.80 3.84
C VAL A 228 -20.78 2.48 3.95
N PRO A 229 -20.18 1.95 2.85
CA PRO A 229 -19.35 0.75 2.89
C PRO A 229 -18.11 0.93 3.78
N PHE A 230 -17.63 -0.18 4.38
CA PHE A 230 -16.36 -0.20 5.13
C PHE A 230 -15.28 -0.95 4.36
N CYS A 231 -14.05 -0.43 4.41
CA CYS A 231 -12.84 -1.03 3.87
C CYS A 231 -11.90 -1.40 5.01
N ALA A 232 -11.40 -2.66 5.03
CA ALA A 232 -10.43 -3.10 6.04
C ALA A 232 -9.01 -2.75 5.60
N ASP A 233 -8.23 -2.07 6.45
CA ASP A 233 -6.80 -1.85 6.27
C ASP A 233 -6.01 -2.64 7.32
N GLU A 234 -5.91 -2.15 8.54
CA GLU A 234 -5.13 -2.79 9.63
C GLU A 234 -5.72 -4.16 10.02
N SER A 235 -7.02 -4.37 9.82
CA SER A 235 -7.66 -5.67 10.04
C SER A 235 -7.40 -6.70 8.94
N CYS A 236 -6.85 -6.30 7.78
CA CYS A 236 -6.58 -7.16 6.64
C CYS A 236 -5.08 -7.23 6.37
N LEU A 237 -4.40 -8.26 6.85
CA LEU A 237 -2.97 -8.43 6.66
C LEU A 237 -2.64 -9.36 5.48
N ASP A 238 -3.30 -10.52 5.41
CA ASP A 238 -3.15 -11.54 4.37
C ASP A 238 -4.43 -12.37 4.25
N ARG A 239 -4.40 -13.44 3.46
CA ARG A 239 -5.57 -14.33 3.25
C ARG A 239 -6.16 -14.90 4.53
N SER A 240 -5.36 -15.09 5.57
CA SER A 240 -5.83 -15.63 6.85
C SER A 240 -6.78 -14.68 7.59
N SER A 241 -6.74 -13.39 7.26
CA SER A 241 -7.63 -12.36 7.81
C SER A 241 -9.07 -12.46 7.27
N LEU A 242 -9.27 -12.96 6.04
CA LEU A 242 -10.55 -12.88 5.33
C LEU A 242 -11.75 -13.45 6.09
N PRO A 243 -11.67 -14.61 6.79
CA PRO A 243 -12.82 -15.14 7.51
C PRO A 243 -13.40 -14.18 8.56
N ALA A 244 -12.55 -13.37 9.19
CA ALA A 244 -12.99 -12.39 10.19
C ALA A 244 -13.59 -11.10 9.57
N LEU A 245 -13.30 -10.83 8.30
CA LEU A 245 -13.72 -9.60 7.62
C LEU A 245 -15.09 -9.74 6.96
N VAL A 246 -15.44 -10.95 6.51
CA VAL A 246 -16.73 -11.24 5.88
C VAL A 246 -17.88 -10.88 6.85
N GLY A 247 -18.85 -10.10 6.35
CA GLY A 247 -19.97 -9.60 7.16
C GLY A 247 -19.67 -8.31 7.92
N ARG A 248 -18.40 -7.91 8.07
CA ARG A 248 -18.01 -6.62 8.68
C ARG A 248 -17.65 -5.57 7.62
N TYR A 249 -16.86 -5.95 6.64
CA TYR A 249 -16.31 -5.09 5.58
C TYR A 249 -16.88 -5.46 4.21
N GLN A 250 -16.86 -4.52 3.27
CA GLN A 250 -17.25 -4.71 1.86
C GLN A 250 -16.04 -4.73 0.93
N SER A 251 -14.90 -4.23 1.41
CA SER A 251 -13.64 -4.21 0.66
C SER A 251 -12.43 -4.28 1.61
N ILE A 252 -11.27 -4.49 1.02
CA ILE A 252 -9.98 -4.55 1.72
C ILE A 252 -8.99 -3.60 1.06
N ASN A 253 -8.10 -3.00 1.84
CA ASN A 253 -6.93 -2.28 1.35
C ASN A 253 -5.74 -3.26 1.25
N VAL A 254 -5.27 -3.51 0.04
CA VAL A 254 -4.13 -4.39 -0.22
C VAL A 254 -2.86 -3.56 -0.27
N LYS A 255 -1.95 -3.82 0.66
CA LYS A 255 -0.60 -3.22 0.71
C LYS A 255 0.44 -4.33 0.71
N LEU A 256 1.47 -4.22 -0.11
CA LEU A 256 2.54 -5.21 -0.22
C LEU A 256 3.21 -5.47 1.13
N ASP A 257 3.43 -4.41 1.91
CA ASP A 257 4.08 -4.47 3.22
C ASP A 257 3.27 -5.22 4.27
N LYS A 258 1.93 -5.19 4.16
CA LYS A 258 1.06 -6.00 5.00
C LYS A 258 1.01 -7.45 4.57
N THR A 259 0.91 -7.70 3.26
CA THR A 259 0.79 -9.07 2.74
C THR A 259 2.10 -9.84 2.79
N GLY A 260 3.23 -9.15 2.84
CA GLY A 260 4.55 -9.75 2.78
C GLY A 260 5.00 -10.04 1.35
N GLY A 261 4.57 -9.22 0.39
CA GLY A 261 4.99 -9.21 -1.00
C GLY A 261 3.87 -9.33 -2.03
N LEU A 262 4.25 -9.25 -3.29
CA LEU A 262 3.35 -9.28 -4.45
C LEU A 262 2.64 -10.63 -4.59
N THR A 263 3.33 -11.73 -4.34
CA THR A 263 2.78 -13.10 -4.46
C THR A 263 1.55 -13.28 -3.56
N GLU A 264 1.67 -12.98 -2.27
CA GLU A 264 0.55 -13.09 -1.34
C GLU A 264 -0.54 -12.06 -1.62
N ALA A 265 -0.18 -10.84 -2.08
CA ALA A 265 -1.14 -9.81 -2.44
C ALA A 265 -2.08 -10.25 -3.59
N LEU A 266 -1.53 -10.89 -4.62
CA LEU A 266 -2.31 -11.45 -5.73
C LEU A 266 -3.24 -12.58 -5.24
N HIS A 267 -2.74 -13.47 -4.40
CA HIS A 267 -3.55 -14.52 -3.79
C HIS A 267 -4.66 -13.96 -2.89
N LEU A 268 -4.36 -12.90 -2.12
CA LEU A 268 -5.32 -12.21 -1.26
C LEU A 268 -6.46 -11.60 -2.09
N ILE A 269 -6.15 -10.88 -3.17
CA ILE A 269 -7.16 -10.29 -4.08
C ILE A 269 -8.07 -11.37 -4.66
N ALA A 270 -7.48 -12.45 -5.17
CA ALA A 270 -8.26 -13.54 -5.73
C ALA A 270 -9.17 -14.21 -4.68
N ALA A 271 -8.69 -14.37 -3.44
CA ALA A 271 -9.49 -14.95 -2.36
C ALA A 271 -10.57 -13.98 -1.86
N ALA A 272 -10.28 -12.69 -1.75
CA ALA A 272 -11.24 -11.64 -1.39
C ALA A 272 -12.40 -11.56 -2.40
N GLY A 273 -12.08 -11.58 -3.71
CA GLY A 273 -13.09 -11.62 -4.76
C GLY A 273 -14.02 -12.82 -4.66
N ARG A 274 -13.48 -14.02 -4.36
CA ARG A 274 -14.32 -15.21 -4.11
C ARG A 274 -15.20 -15.09 -2.86
N ALA A 275 -14.75 -14.31 -1.88
CA ALA A 275 -15.53 -14.01 -0.66
C ALA A 275 -16.52 -12.84 -0.84
N GLY A 276 -16.61 -12.25 -2.04
CA GLY A 276 -17.50 -11.13 -2.33
C GLY A 276 -16.99 -9.78 -1.83
N LEU A 277 -15.70 -9.66 -1.50
CA LEU A 277 -15.06 -8.42 -1.08
C LEU A 277 -14.37 -7.74 -2.27
N GLY A 278 -14.59 -6.43 -2.44
CA GLY A 278 -13.80 -5.58 -3.32
C GLY A 278 -12.40 -5.33 -2.75
N HIS A 279 -11.53 -4.69 -3.54
CA HIS A 279 -10.23 -4.27 -3.05
C HIS A 279 -9.88 -2.85 -3.51
N MET A 280 -9.05 -2.19 -2.74
CA MET A 280 -8.27 -1.03 -3.13
C MET A 280 -6.78 -1.36 -2.99
N VAL A 281 -5.94 -0.55 -3.60
CA VAL A 281 -4.48 -0.70 -3.53
C VAL A 281 -3.90 0.50 -2.80
N GLY A 282 -3.18 0.25 -1.72
CA GLY A 282 -2.48 1.26 -0.94
C GLY A 282 -1.01 0.92 -0.73
N CYS A 283 -0.32 1.81 -0.04
CA CYS A 283 1.06 1.61 0.42
C CYS A 283 1.22 2.11 1.86
N ASN A 284 2.32 1.73 2.50
CA ASN A 284 2.73 2.34 3.76
C ASN A 284 3.63 3.56 3.51
N GLY A 285 4.32 3.59 2.38
CA GLY A 285 5.26 4.62 1.98
C GLY A 285 6.37 4.05 1.10
N GLY A 286 7.62 4.43 1.38
CA GLY A 286 8.78 4.03 0.58
C GLY A 286 8.95 4.85 -0.70
N SER A 287 9.89 4.42 -1.54
CA SER A 287 10.17 5.05 -2.83
C SER A 287 9.34 4.46 -3.97
N SER A 288 9.56 4.94 -5.18
CA SER A 288 9.01 4.34 -6.39
C SER A 288 9.27 2.82 -6.50
N LEU A 289 10.36 2.30 -5.92
CA LEU A 289 10.66 0.88 -5.95
C LEU A 289 9.71 0.06 -5.06
N ALA A 290 9.32 0.58 -3.89
CA ALA A 290 8.35 -0.05 -3.01
C ALA A 290 6.96 -0.13 -3.67
N GLN A 291 6.59 0.89 -4.45
CA GLN A 291 5.26 1.05 -5.01
C GLN A 291 5.10 0.46 -6.41
N ALA A 292 6.20 0.28 -7.15
CA ALA A 292 6.16 -0.25 -8.51
C ALA A 292 5.43 -1.60 -8.65
N PRO A 293 5.70 -2.62 -7.79
CA PRO A 293 4.98 -3.89 -7.88
C PRO A 293 3.49 -3.76 -7.56
N ALA A 294 3.08 -2.78 -6.73
CA ALA A 294 1.68 -2.58 -6.36
C ALA A 294 0.81 -2.14 -7.55
N LEU A 295 1.39 -1.54 -8.59
CA LEU A 295 0.67 -1.20 -9.82
C LEU A 295 0.09 -2.43 -10.54
N LEU A 296 0.67 -3.61 -10.32
CA LEU A 296 0.16 -4.86 -10.89
C LEU A 296 -1.14 -5.34 -10.19
N LEU A 297 -1.47 -4.77 -9.04
CA LEU A 297 -2.66 -5.09 -8.26
C LEU A 297 -3.88 -4.21 -8.61
N THR A 298 -3.68 -3.18 -9.44
CA THR A 298 -4.69 -2.15 -9.71
C THR A 298 -5.86 -2.56 -10.61
N PRO A 299 -5.78 -3.62 -11.46
CA PRO A 299 -6.95 -4.07 -12.21
C PRO A 299 -8.13 -4.41 -11.30
N GLY A 300 -9.27 -3.74 -11.52
CA GLY A 300 -10.48 -3.94 -10.72
C GLY A 300 -10.47 -3.29 -9.34
N ALA A 301 -9.43 -2.54 -8.99
CA ALA A 301 -9.38 -1.81 -7.72
C ALA A 301 -10.42 -0.67 -7.67
N LEU A 302 -11.08 -0.52 -6.53
CA LEU A 302 -12.04 0.56 -6.26
C LEU A 302 -11.34 1.91 -6.18
N MET A 303 -10.10 1.92 -5.72
CA MET A 303 -9.28 3.10 -5.50
C MET A 303 -7.80 2.70 -5.51
N VAL A 304 -6.94 3.63 -5.95
CA VAL A 304 -5.47 3.51 -5.85
C VAL A 304 -4.95 4.67 -5.01
N ASP A 305 -4.35 4.33 -3.88
CA ASP A 305 -3.76 5.25 -2.89
C ASP A 305 -2.25 4.96 -2.82
N LEU A 306 -1.56 5.30 -3.91
CA LEU A 306 -0.11 5.21 -4.05
C LEU A 306 0.42 6.63 -4.21
N GLY A 307 1.57 6.94 -3.61
CA GLY A 307 2.10 8.29 -3.70
C GLY A 307 3.58 8.38 -3.41
N VAL A 308 4.35 8.80 -4.39
CA VAL A 308 5.78 9.13 -4.27
C VAL A 308 6.03 10.64 -4.38
N HIS A 309 5.00 11.40 -4.76
CA HIS A 309 5.11 12.85 -4.96
C HIS A 309 5.36 13.65 -3.67
N GLY A 310 5.07 13.06 -2.51
CA GLY A 310 5.36 13.64 -1.19
C GLY A 310 6.83 13.55 -0.77
N LEU A 311 7.68 12.82 -1.48
CA LEU A 311 9.10 12.69 -1.16
C LEU A 311 9.89 13.95 -1.55
N VAL A 312 10.88 14.32 -0.74
CA VAL A 312 11.86 15.38 -1.08
C VAL A 312 12.63 14.97 -2.32
N GLU A 313 13.09 13.73 -2.34
CA GLU A 313 13.83 13.11 -3.44
C GLU A 313 13.42 11.65 -3.55
N ASP A 314 13.27 11.17 -4.79
CA ASP A 314 13.02 9.77 -5.10
C ASP A 314 14.25 9.17 -5.78
N ARG A 315 14.15 7.93 -6.22
CA ARG A 315 15.21 7.19 -6.92
C ARG A 315 15.52 7.76 -8.30
N PRO A 316 16.71 7.53 -8.83
CA PRO A 316 16.93 7.62 -10.28
C PRO A 316 15.91 6.74 -11.02
N HIS A 317 15.31 7.26 -12.08
CA HIS A 317 14.27 6.60 -12.87
C HIS A 317 13.04 6.20 -12.02
N PRO A 318 12.37 7.18 -11.38
CA PRO A 318 11.19 6.90 -10.54
C PRO A 318 9.99 6.46 -11.38
N LEU A 319 8.89 6.09 -10.71
CA LEU A 319 7.60 5.95 -11.37
C LEU A 319 7.21 7.26 -12.07
N ALA A 320 6.79 7.16 -13.32
CA ALA A 320 6.32 8.31 -14.05
C ALA A 320 4.97 8.77 -13.48
N TRP A 321 4.95 10.02 -13.00
CA TRP A 321 3.80 10.70 -12.43
C TRP A 321 3.40 11.89 -13.29
N ALA A 322 2.16 11.93 -13.76
CA ALA A 322 1.59 13.06 -14.48
C ALA A 322 0.07 13.09 -14.27
N ASP A 323 -0.49 14.27 -14.06
CA ASP A 323 -1.94 14.50 -13.99
C ASP A 323 -2.67 13.52 -13.04
N HIS A 324 -2.16 13.37 -11.83
CA HIS A 324 -2.66 12.41 -10.83
C HIS A 324 -2.71 10.95 -11.34
N ARG A 325 -1.76 10.57 -12.18
CA ARG A 325 -1.66 9.21 -12.71
C ARG A 325 -0.25 8.66 -12.58
N LEU A 326 -0.15 7.37 -12.27
CA LEU A 326 1.09 6.60 -12.29
C LEU A 326 1.11 5.68 -13.50
N SER A 327 2.20 5.69 -14.25
CA SER A 327 2.44 4.72 -15.32
C SER A 327 3.06 3.44 -14.77
N LEU A 328 2.91 2.32 -15.50
CA LEU A 328 3.62 1.09 -15.18
C LEU A 328 5.14 1.33 -15.08
N PRO A 329 5.85 0.62 -14.19
CA PRO A 329 7.27 0.84 -13.97
C PRO A 329 8.08 0.59 -15.24
N ALA A 330 9.10 1.40 -15.48
CA ALA A 330 10.10 1.12 -16.52
C ALA A 330 10.99 -0.08 -16.10
N PRO A 331 11.59 -0.83 -17.06
CA PRO A 331 12.47 -1.97 -16.76
C PRO A 331 13.66 -1.61 -15.85
N ASP A 332 14.15 -0.38 -15.96
CA ASP A 332 15.28 0.12 -15.14
C ASP A 332 14.87 0.35 -13.68
N LEU A 333 13.59 0.54 -13.40
CA LEU A 333 13.08 0.63 -12.04
C LEU A 333 12.77 -0.76 -11.49
N TRP A 334 11.85 -1.48 -12.13
CA TRP A 334 11.38 -2.77 -11.61
C TRP A 334 10.61 -3.58 -12.69
N GLY A 335 10.77 -4.93 -12.64
CA GLY A 335 9.96 -5.88 -13.41
C GLY A 335 10.19 -5.79 -14.90
#